data_9a7bf4f2392f20f56dd53815435746d6
#
_entry.id   9a7bf4f2392f20f56dd53815435746d6
#
_cell.length_a   1.000
_cell.length_b   1.000
_cell.length_c   1.000
_cell.angle_alpha   90.00
_cell.angle_beta   90.00
_cell.angle_gamma   90.00
#
_symmetry.space_group_name_H-M   'P 1'
#
loop_
_entity.id
_entity.type
_entity.pdbx_description
1 polymer ?
#
loop_
_entity_poly.entity_id
_entity_poly.type
_entity_poly.pdbx_seq_one_letter_code
_entity_poly.pdbx_strand_id
1 'polypeptide(L)'
;MSFTYEPVGATRENLTVCPPGFHPLHVRTRIGEGEEVFQRAAAAVLDWEMHRAMGVGIDATADRAAPDVDVTVTLAGLIKAPCRIIWTVEEPRRAGWAYGTLAGHPECGEEAFVVDRTGDGTVWLTVAAFSKAQSWYARAGGAATRGLQHAYARRCGVVLRRLCADAATD
;
A
#
# COMPACT_ATOMS: atom_id res chain seq x y z
N MET A 1 -19.29 0.06 7.17
CA MET A 1 -19.35 -0.64 5.87
C MET A 1 -18.59 -1.95 5.99
N SER A 2 -19.01 -3.04 5.31
CA SER A 2 -18.33 -4.33 5.30
C SER A 2 -17.32 -4.40 4.15
N PHE A 3 -16.27 -5.23 4.31
CA PHE A 3 -15.35 -5.56 3.24
C PHE A 3 -16.08 -6.25 2.07
N THR A 4 -15.54 -6.10 0.86
CA THR A 4 -16.14 -6.62 -0.38
C THR A 4 -15.57 -7.97 -0.83
N TYR A 5 -14.68 -8.58 -0.03
CA TYR A 5 -13.95 -9.82 -0.34
C TYR A 5 -13.71 -10.67 0.90
N GLU A 6 -13.30 -11.89 0.67
CA GLU A 6 -12.80 -12.85 1.67
C GLU A 6 -11.66 -13.67 1.04
N PRO A 7 -10.69 -14.15 1.86
CA PRO A 7 -10.53 -13.92 3.29
C PRO A 7 -9.93 -12.54 3.60
N VAL A 8 -10.42 -11.86 4.64
CA VAL A 8 -9.90 -10.58 5.13
C VAL A 8 -8.65 -10.81 5.98
N GLY A 9 -7.59 -10.02 5.75
CA GLY A 9 -6.34 -10.11 6.51
C GLY A 9 -5.34 -11.15 5.99
N ALA A 10 -5.59 -11.73 4.83
CA ALA A 10 -4.71 -12.77 4.27
C ALA A 10 -3.27 -12.30 4.02
N THR A 11 -3.06 -11.02 3.67
CA THR A 11 -1.72 -10.45 3.47
C THR A 11 -0.90 -10.33 4.76
N ARG A 12 -1.52 -10.42 5.95
CA ARG A 12 -0.83 -10.30 7.23
C ARG A 12 0.19 -11.41 7.44
N GLU A 13 -0.19 -12.63 7.13
CA GLU A 13 0.66 -13.81 7.31
C GLU A 13 1.60 -14.01 6.13
N ASN A 14 1.13 -13.69 4.92
CA ASN A 14 1.90 -13.90 3.70
C ASN A 14 1.60 -12.82 2.65
N LEU A 15 2.57 -11.96 2.39
CA LEU A 15 2.47 -10.90 1.39
C LEU A 15 2.38 -11.43 -0.07
N THR A 16 2.65 -12.70 -0.30
CA THR A 16 2.54 -13.31 -1.63
C THR A 16 1.26 -14.11 -1.82
N VAL A 17 0.35 -14.08 -0.84
CA VAL A 17 -0.92 -14.81 -0.91
C VAL A 17 -1.78 -14.28 -2.07
N CYS A 18 -2.40 -15.20 -2.80
CA CYS A 18 -3.40 -14.87 -3.82
C CYS A 18 -4.55 -15.88 -3.75
N PRO A 19 -5.69 -15.52 -3.16
CA PRO A 19 -6.86 -16.39 -3.12
C PRO A 19 -7.37 -16.73 -4.53
N PRO A 20 -8.04 -17.88 -4.72
CA PRO A 20 -8.60 -18.25 -6.01
C PRO A 20 -9.51 -17.16 -6.60
N GLY A 21 -9.36 -16.87 -7.89
CA GLY A 21 -10.16 -15.86 -8.60
C GLY A 21 -9.67 -14.41 -8.44
N PHE A 22 -8.56 -14.19 -7.72
CA PHE A 22 -7.89 -12.89 -7.64
C PHE A 22 -6.61 -12.89 -8.48
N HIS A 23 -6.07 -11.69 -8.73
CA HIS A 23 -4.78 -11.48 -9.40
C HIS A 23 -3.78 -10.93 -8.41
N PRO A 24 -2.57 -11.51 -8.32
CA PRO A 24 -1.54 -11.04 -7.40
C PRO A 24 -0.81 -9.81 -7.94
N LEU A 25 -0.40 -8.94 -7.04
CA LEU A 25 0.60 -7.91 -7.23
C LEU A 25 1.67 -8.08 -6.16
N HIS A 26 2.93 -8.06 -6.55
CA HIS A 26 4.06 -8.05 -5.62
C HIS A 26 5.21 -7.25 -6.23
N VAL A 27 5.51 -6.10 -5.65
CA VAL A 27 6.60 -5.22 -6.08
C VAL A 27 7.47 -4.90 -4.87
N ARG A 28 8.75 -5.21 -4.96
CA ARG A 28 9.75 -4.90 -3.93
C ARG A 28 10.75 -3.90 -4.47
N THR A 29 10.97 -2.81 -3.72
CA THR A 29 11.87 -1.72 -4.11
C THR A 29 12.87 -1.45 -2.99
N ARG A 30 14.15 -1.40 -3.33
CA ARG A 30 15.20 -0.98 -2.40
C ARG A 30 15.07 0.52 -2.13
N ILE A 31 14.98 0.91 -0.85
CA ILE A 31 14.84 2.30 -0.40
C ILE A 31 16.18 2.89 -0.03
N GLY A 32 17.00 2.18 0.74
CA GLY A 32 18.30 2.60 1.20
C GLY A 32 18.91 1.60 2.18
N GLU A 33 19.67 2.09 3.13
CA GLU A 33 20.36 1.29 4.15
C GLU A 33 20.34 1.99 5.52
N GLY A 34 20.34 1.19 6.58
CA GLY A 34 20.51 1.64 7.95
C GLY A 34 19.21 1.93 8.71
N GLU A 35 19.39 2.17 10.01
CA GLU A 35 18.28 2.40 10.94
C GLU A 35 17.51 3.68 10.63
N GLU A 36 18.22 4.78 10.37
CA GLU A 36 17.62 6.10 10.11
C GLU A 36 16.72 6.06 8.88
N VAL A 37 17.18 5.41 7.78
CA VAL A 37 16.39 5.23 6.58
C VAL A 37 15.16 4.37 6.87
N PHE A 38 15.30 3.32 7.68
CA PHE A 38 14.16 2.48 8.07
C PHE A 38 13.12 3.29 8.86
N GLN A 39 13.53 4.04 9.87
CA GLN A 39 12.63 4.85 10.70
C GLN A 39 11.92 5.93 9.85
N ARG A 40 12.65 6.60 8.97
CA ARG A 40 12.08 7.60 8.06
C ARG A 40 11.08 6.99 7.08
N ALA A 41 11.41 5.85 6.49
CA ALA A 41 10.52 5.14 5.57
C ALA A 41 9.27 4.61 6.29
N ALA A 42 9.43 4.06 7.50
CA ALA A 42 8.33 3.59 8.32
C ALA A 42 7.34 4.72 8.65
N ALA A 43 7.85 5.86 9.12
CA ALA A 43 7.03 7.04 9.40
C ALA A 43 6.28 7.52 8.14
N ALA A 44 6.97 7.66 7.01
CA ALA A 44 6.36 8.11 5.76
C ALA A 44 5.24 7.19 5.25
N VAL A 45 5.35 5.89 5.48
CA VAL A 45 4.31 4.91 5.13
C VAL A 45 3.14 4.99 6.10
N LEU A 46 3.40 4.98 7.42
CA LEU A 46 2.39 4.96 8.46
C LEU A 46 1.58 6.26 8.55
N ASP A 47 2.20 7.42 8.28
CA ASP A 47 1.59 8.75 8.40
C ASP A 47 1.06 9.28 7.05
N TRP A 48 0.84 8.40 6.06
CA TRP A 48 0.29 8.70 4.73
C TRP A 48 1.18 9.61 3.86
N GLU A 49 2.39 9.99 4.31
CA GLU A 49 3.25 10.93 3.62
C GLU A 49 3.66 10.42 2.22
N MET A 50 4.01 9.14 2.12
CA MET A 50 4.33 8.52 0.84
C MET A 50 3.18 8.68 -0.18
N HIS A 51 1.95 8.42 0.23
CA HIS A 51 0.78 8.54 -0.64
C HIS A 51 0.49 9.98 -1.02
N ARG A 52 0.55 10.92 -0.06
CA ARG A 52 0.38 12.35 -0.33
C ARG A 52 1.45 12.88 -1.29
N ALA A 53 2.71 12.46 -1.13
CA ALA A 53 3.82 12.85 -2.00
C ALA A 53 3.70 12.28 -3.43
N MET A 54 2.90 11.24 -3.62
CA MET A 54 2.56 10.73 -4.95
C MET A 54 1.50 11.55 -5.69
N GLY A 55 0.90 12.53 -5.02
CA GLY A 55 -0.25 13.29 -5.55
C GLY A 55 -1.57 12.52 -5.46
N VAL A 56 -1.64 11.52 -4.61
CA VAL A 56 -2.86 10.77 -4.31
C VAL A 56 -3.60 11.47 -3.18
N GLY A 57 -4.89 11.74 -3.38
CA GLY A 57 -5.73 12.28 -2.31
C GLY A 57 -5.95 11.21 -1.24
N ILE A 58 -5.68 11.56 0.02
CA ILE A 58 -5.92 10.71 1.19
C ILE A 58 -6.89 11.43 2.11
N ASP A 59 -8.07 10.86 2.27
CA ASP A 59 -9.09 11.27 3.23
C ASP A 59 -9.26 10.13 4.23
N ALA A 60 -8.60 10.24 5.38
CA ALA A 60 -8.55 9.22 6.41
C ALA A 60 -9.15 9.72 7.71
N THR A 61 -9.78 8.84 8.47
CA THR A 61 -10.38 9.15 9.78
C THR A 61 -9.35 9.31 10.91
N ALA A 62 -8.05 9.10 10.59
CA ALA A 62 -6.93 9.35 11.51
C ALA A 62 -5.68 9.81 10.74
N ASP A 63 -4.79 10.53 11.43
CA ASP A 63 -3.55 11.05 10.85
C ASP A 63 -2.51 9.94 10.59
N ARG A 64 -2.69 8.78 11.20
CA ARG A 64 -1.81 7.62 11.10
C ARG A 64 -2.61 6.35 10.84
N ALA A 65 -2.04 5.42 10.08
CA ALA A 65 -2.63 4.11 9.83
C ALA A 65 -2.75 3.31 11.13
N ALA A 66 -3.96 2.86 11.43
CA ALA A 66 -4.28 1.96 12.54
C ALA A 66 -5.44 1.03 12.13
N PRO A 67 -5.59 -0.15 12.72
CA PRO A 67 -6.73 -1.01 12.46
C PRO A 67 -8.06 -0.25 12.60
N ASP A 68 -9.01 -0.55 11.72
CA ASP A 68 -10.34 0.07 11.64
C ASP A 68 -10.39 1.54 11.19
N VAL A 69 -9.25 2.17 10.86
CA VAL A 69 -9.23 3.49 10.23
C VAL A 69 -9.79 3.39 8.81
N ASP A 70 -10.84 4.17 8.53
CA ASP A 70 -11.37 4.32 7.17
C ASP A 70 -10.50 5.31 6.39
N VAL A 71 -10.19 4.95 5.15
CA VAL A 71 -9.43 5.79 4.24
C VAL A 71 -10.05 5.76 2.84
N THR A 72 -10.30 6.93 2.28
CA THR A 72 -10.67 7.07 0.86
C THR A 72 -9.46 7.55 0.09
N VAL A 73 -8.98 6.70 -0.79
CA VAL A 73 -7.91 7.02 -1.74
C VAL A 73 -8.54 7.65 -2.98
N THR A 74 -8.09 8.85 -3.39
CA THR A 74 -8.58 9.51 -4.60
C THR A 74 -7.48 9.56 -5.64
N LEU A 75 -7.70 8.85 -6.73
CA LEU A 75 -6.79 8.76 -7.87
C LEU A 75 -7.18 9.78 -8.94
N ALA A 76 -6.19 10.53 -9.44
CA ALA A 76 -6.36 11.56 -10.47
C ALA A 76 -7.49 12.58 -10.18
N GLY A 77 -7.83 12.79 -8.92
CA GLY A 77 -8.90 13.69 -8.49
C GLY A 77 -10.34 13.24 -8.80
N LEU A 78 -10.52 12.06 -9.39
CA LEU A 78 -11.81 11.60 -9.93
C LEU A 78 -12.26 10.26 -9.37
N ILE A 79 -11.35 9.29 -9.23
CA ILE A 79 -11.71 7.92 -8.81
C ILE A 79 -11.55 7.82 -7.30
N LYS A 80 -12.66 7.70 -6.60
CA LYS A 80 -12.69 7.45 -5.15
C LYS A 80 -12.66 5.95 -4.89
N ALA A 81 -11.73 5.53 -4.04
CA ALA A 81 -11.49 4.16 -3.66
C ALA A 81 -11.60 4.03 -2.13
N PRO A 82 -12.81 3.76 -1.59
CA PRO A 82 -13.00 3.60 -0.15
C PRO A 82 -12.41 2.28 0.35
N CYS A 83 -11.61 2.38 1.40
CA CYS A 83 -10.89 1.29 2.04
C CYS A 83 -10.97 1.39 3.55
N ARG A 84 -10.58 0.33 4.25
CA ARG A 84 -10.38 0.30 5.70
C ARG A 84 -9.10 -0.44 6.02
N ILE A 85 -8.32 0.11 6.96
CA ILE A 85 -7.13 -0.56 7.46
C ILE A 85 -7.51 -1.83 8.19
N ILE A 86 -6.89 -2.95 7.82
CA ILE A 86 -7.15 -4.28 8.38
C ILE A 86 -6.15 -4.60 9.46
N TRP A 87 -4.88 -4.31 9.20
CA TRP A 87 -3.80 -4.55 10.14
C TRP A 87 -2.68 -3.52 9.96
N THR A 88 -1.93 -3.33 11.03
CA THR A 88 -0.67 -2.59 11.06
C THR A 88 0.41 -3.44 11.73
N VAL A 89 1.66 -3.16 11.42
CA VAL A 89 2.83 -3.73 12.07
C VAL A 89 3.83 -2.61 12.35
N GLU A 90 4.34 -2.55 13.57
CA GLU A 90 5.40 -1.63 14.01
C GLU A 90 6.38 -2.41 14.90
N GLU A 91 7.41 -2.96 14.27
CA GLU A 91 8.46 -3.76 14.90
C GLU A 91 9.83 -3.12 14.61
N PRO A 92 10.89 -3.45 15.33
CA PRO A 92 12.22 -2.83 15.18
C PRO A 92 12.82 -2.93 13.76
N ARG A 93 12.31 -3.84 12.93
CA ARG A 93 12.81 -4.10 11.58
C ARG A 93 11.72 -4.24 10.53
N ARG A 94 10.47 -4.03 10.92
CA ARG A 94 9.31 -4.17 10.03
C ARG A 94 8.22 -3.19 10.43
N ALA A 95 7.76 -2.37 9.49
CA ALA A 95 6.66 -1.44 9.71
C ALA A 95 5.76 -1.35 8.46
N GLY A 96 4.48 -1.17 8.67
CA GLY A 96 3.54 -1.03 7.56
C GLY A 96 2.11 -1.36 7.94
N TRP A 97 1.29 -1.46 6.92
CA TRP A 97 -0.15 -1.69 7.06
C TRP A 97 -0.75 -2.30 5.79
N ALA A 98 -1.94 -2.84 5.91
CA ALA A 98 -2.78 -3.20 4.78
C ALA A 98 -4.19 -2.65 4.92
N TYR A 99 -4.79 -2.32 3.79
CA TYR A 99 -6.21 -2.03 3.71
C TYR A 99 -6.95 -3.07 2.87
N GLY A 100 -8.25 -3.19 3.15
CA GLY A 100 -9.20 -3.92 2.33
C GLY A 100 -10.23 -2.98 1.72
N THR A 101 -10.72 -3.35 0.57
CA THR A 101 -11.71 -2.58 -0.19
C THR A 101 -13.10 -2.63 0.45
N LEU A 102 -13.76 -1.48 0.48
CA LEU A 102 -15.14 -1.32 0.91
C LEU A 102 -16.10 -1.15 -0.29
N ALA A 103 -17.41 -1.14 -0.02
CA ALA A 103 -18.42 -0.91 -1.05
C ALA A 103 -18.19 0.44 -1.76
N GLY A 104 -18.22 0.43 -3.10
CA GLY A 104 -17.91 1.59 -3.94
C GLY A 104 -16.48 1.65 -4.47
N HIS A 105 -15.58 0.79 -3.98
CA HIS A 105 -14.24 0.65 -4.55
C HIS A 105 -14.31 0.04 -5.97
N PRO A 106 -13.51 0.52 -6.96
CA PRO A 106 -13.52 -0.03 -8.32
C PRO A 106 -13.01 -1.47 -8.42
N GLU A 107 -12.20 -1.90 -7.46
CA GLU A 107 -11.69 -3.25 -7.32
C GLU A 107 -12.15 -3.89 -6.00
N CYS A 108 -11.90 -5.17 -5.86
CA CYS A 108 -12.23 -5.96 -4.69
C CYS A 108 -10.99 -6.74 -4.29
N GLY A 109 -10.50 -6.54 -3.06
CA GLY A 109 -9.28 -7.19 -2.57
C GLY A 109 -8.59 -6.45 -1.45
N GLU A 110 -7.30 -6.77 -1.26
CA GLU A 110 -6.45 -6.31 -0.17
C GLU A 110 -5.11 -5.85 -0.71
N GLU A 111 -4.56 -4.77 -0.17
CA GLU A 111 -3.24 -4.26 -0.54
C GLU A 111 -2.46 -3.86 0.72
N ALA A 112 -1.20 -4.27 0.76
CA ALA A 112 -0.27 -4.03 1.86
C ALA A 112 0.93 -3.20 1.41
N PHE A 113 1.39 -2.32 2.29
CA PHE A 113 2.59 -1.50 2.16
C PHE A 113 3.47 -1.76 3.37
N VAL A 114 4.59 -2.44 3.17
CA VAL A 114 5.47 -2.90 4.25
C VAL A 114 6.90 -2.47 3.99
N VAL A 115 7.50 -1.82 4.97
CA VAL A 115 8.94 -1.51 5.01
C VAL A 115 9.63 -2.54 5.89
N ASP A 116 10.65 -3.20 5.34
CA ASP A 116 11.48 -4.17 6.06
C ASP A 116 12.95 -3.75 6.02
N ARG A 117 13.66 -3.89 7.16
CA ARG A 117 15.12 -3.79 7.22
C ARG A 117 15.73 -5.18 7.38
N THR A 118 16.44 -5.64 6.37
CA THR A 118 17.07 -6.96 6.34
C THR A 118 18.33 -7.02 7.23
N GLY A 119 18.86 -8.24 7.45
CA GLY A 119 20.00 -8.46 8.36
C GLY A 119 21.29 -7.76 7.94
N ASP A 120 21.46 -7.48 6.65
CA ASP A 120 22.55 -6.70 6.06
C ASP A 120 22.36 -5.19 6.14
N GLY A 121 21.29 -4.73 6.78
CA GLY A 121 20.95 -3.31 6.92
C GLY A 121 20.17 -2.70 5.77
N THR A 122 19.93 -3.42 4.68
CA THR A 122 19.19 -2.92 3.52
C THR A 122 17.72 -2.69 3.89
N VAL A 123 17.17 -1.55 3.47
CA VAL A 123 15.75 -1.19 3.67
C VAL A 123 14.98 -1.37 2.38
N TRP A 124 13.86 -2.06 2.46
CA TRP A 124 12.99 -2.39 1.35
C TRP A 124 11.56 -1.92 1.59
N LEU A 125 10.89 -1.43 0.55
CA LEU A 125 9.44 -1.34 0.50
C LEU A 125 8.90 -2.52 -0.31
N THR A 126 7.94 -3.23 0.26
CA THR A 126 7.11 -4.21 -0.44
C THR A 126 5.70 -3.67 -0.57
N VAL A 127 5.20 -3.57 -1.80
CA VAL A 127 3.78 -3.37 -2.11
C VAL A 127 3.24 -4.68 -2.61
N ALA A 128 2.27 -5.24 -1.90
CA ALA A 128 1.69 -6.53 -2.20
C ALA A 128 0.17 -6.46 -2.16
N ALA A 129 -0.49 -7.07 -3.13
CA ALA A 129 -1.94 -7.08 -3.20
C ALA A 129 -2.47 -8.36 -3.85
N PHE A 130 -3.71 -8.66 -3.56
CA PHE A 130 -4.54 -9.49 -4.42
C PHE A 130 -5.85 -8.75 -4.72
N SER A 131 -6.20 -8.65 -5.97
CA SER A 131 -7.42 -7.93 -6.37
C SER A 131 -8.10 -8.56 -7.57
N LYS A 132 -9.39 -8.24 -7.72
CA LYS A 132 -10.17 -8.49 -8.92
C LYS A 132 -11.02 -7.27 -9.24
N ALA A 133 -11.21 -7.00 -10.53
CA ALA A 133 -12.05 -5.90 -10.98
C ALA A 133 -13.51 -6.11 -10.57
N GLN A 134 -14.08 -5.14 -9.87
CA GLN A 134 -15.49 -5.14 -9.45
C GLN A 134 -16.36 -4.27 -10.37
N SER A 135 -15.87 -3.12 -10.77
CA SER A 135 -16.57 -2.23 -11.69
C SER A 135 -16.43 -2.67 -13.14
N TRP A 136 -17.42 -2.34 -13.98
CA TRP A 136 -17.40 -2.68 -15.40
C TRP A 136 -16.23 -2.05 -16.16
N TYR A 137 -15.86 -0.82 -15.81
CA TYR A 137 -14.73 -0.12 -16.44
C TYR A 137 -13.36 -0.70 -16.02
N ALA A 138 -13.22 -1.15 -14.77
CA ALA A 138 -12.02 -1.87 -14.31
C ALA A 138 -11.91 -3.24 -15.02
N ARG A 139 -13.02 -3.92 -15.25
CA ARG A 139 -13.07 -5.19 -16.02
C ARG A 139 -12.72 -4.97 -17.48
N ALA A 140 -13.22 -3.90 -18.10
CA ALA A 140 -12.91 -3.55 -19.50
C ALA A 140 -11.43 -3.19 -19.69
N GLY A 141 -10.77 -2.63 -18.66
CA GLY A 141 -9.35 -2.26 -18.68
C GLY A 141 -8.37 -3.44 -18.65
N GLY A 142 -8.74 -4.59 -18.11
CA GLY A 142 -7.97 -5.83 -18.12
C GLY A 142 -6.46 -5.69 -17.88
N ALA A 143 -5.65 -5.97 -18.92
CA ALA A 143 -4.19 -5.89 -18.84
C ALA A 143 -3.67 -4.47 -18.59
N ALA A 144 -4.35 -3.42 -19.05
CA ALA A 144 -3.98 -2.04 -18.81
C ALA A 144 -4.14 -1.68 -17.33
N THR A 145 -5.19 -2.12 -16.66
CA THR A 145 -5.39 -1.93 -15.21
C THR A 145 -4.27 -2.57 -14.41
N ARG A 146 -3.87 -3.80 -14.76
CA ARG A 146 -2.72 -4.47 -14.11
C ARG A 146 -1.41 -3.71 -14.32
N GLY A 147 -1.18 -3.20 -15.54
CA GLY A 147 -0.02 -2.35 -15.84
C GLY A 147 0.03 -1.09 -14.98
N LEU A 148 -1.11 -0.43 -14.79
CA LEU A 148 -1.24 0.74 -13.92
C LEU A 148 -0.98 0.42 -12.46
N GLN A 149 -1.46 -0.71 -11.95
CA GLN A 149 -1.18 -1.17 -10.57
C GLN A 149 0.31 -1.39 -10.35
N HIS A 150 1.01 -2.06 -11.27
CA HIS A 150 2.46 -2.23 -11.19
C HIS A 150 3.22 -0.89 -11.27
N ALA A 151 2.79 0.02 -12.12
CA ALA A 151 3.38 1.36 -12.23
C ALA A 151 3.17 2.15 -10.92
N TYR A 152 1.98 2.07 -10.34
CA TYR A 152 1.66 2.68 -9.05
C TYR A 152 2.56 2.13 -7.94
N ALA A 153 2.66 0.81 -7.79
CA ALA A 153 3.50 0.17 -6.79
C ALA A 153 4.99 0.53 -6.93
N ARG A 154 5.52 0.60 -8.17
CA ARG A 154 6.88 1.07 -8.43
C ARG A 154 7.06 2.54 -8.08
N ARG A 155 6.07 3.39 -8.37
CA ARG A 155 6.09 4.80 -8.01
C ARG A 155 6.12 5.01 -6.50
N CYS A 156 5.40 4.20 -5.71
CA CYS A 156 5.51 4.19 -4.25
C CYS A 156 6.97 4.07 -3.80
N GLY A 157 7.70 3.10 -4.35
CA GLY A 157 9.11 2.89 -4.03
C GLY A 157 10.01 4.07 -4.44
N VAL A 158 9.80 4.65 -5.62
CA VAL A 158 10.57 5.82 -6.09
C VAL A 158 10.33 7.03 -5.19
N VAL A 159 9.08 7.31 -4.84
CA VAL A 159 8.72 8.44 -3.97
C VAL A 159 9.26 8.24 -2.57
N LEU A 160 9.08 7.05 -1.98
CA LEU A 160 9.59 6.76 -0.65
C LEU A 160 11.12 6.90 -0.56
N ARG A 161 11.84 6.46 -1.59
CA ARG A 161 13.30 6.63 -1.67
C ARG A 161 13.71 8.10 -1.67
N ARG A 162 12.99 8.97 -2.39
CA ARG A 162 13.25 10.41 -2.40
C ARG A 162 13.01 11.03 -1.03
N LEU A 163 11.88 10.73 -0.39
CA LEU A 163 11.57 11.22 0.96
C LEU A 163 12.64 10.84 1.99
N CYS A 164 13.25 9.65 1.84
CA CYS A 164 14.33 9.22 2.72
C CYS A 164 15.68 9.88 2.40
N ALA A 165 15.95 10.22 1.12
CA ALA A 165 17.19 10.87 0.72
C ALA A 165 17.20 12.36 1.12
N ASP A 166 16.07 13.06 0.98
CA ASP A 166 15.94 14.48 1.30
C ASP A 166 16.13 14.73 2.81
N ALA A 167 15.65 13.82 3.66
CA ALA A 167 15.80 13.91 5.11
C ALA A 167 17.24 13.67 5.61
N ALA A 168 18.12 13.09 4.81
CA ALA A 168 19.54 12.89 5.15
C ALA A 168 20.41 14.13 4.85
N THR A 169 19.83 15.19 4.28
CA THR A 169 20.54 16.39 3.82
C THR A 169 20.27 17.62 4.70
N ASP A 170 19.29 17.53 5.60
CA ASP A 170 18.93 18.54 6.61
C ASP A 170 19.55 18.22 7.97
#